data_283d710ab658fe50a6de0bc27feb62fa
#
_entry.id   283d710ab658fe50a6de0bc27feb62fa
#
_cell.length_a   1.000
_cell.length_b   1.000
_cell.length_c   1.000
_cell.angle_alpha   90.00
_cell.angle_beta   90.00
_cell.angle_gamma   90.00
#
_symmetry.space_group_name_H-M   'P 1'
#
loop_
_entity.id
_entity.type
_entity.pdbx_description
1 polymer ?
#
loop_
_entity_poly.entity_id
_entity_poly.type
_entity_poly.pdbx_seq_one_letter_code
_entity_poly.pdbx_strand_id
1 'polypeptide(L)'
;MCSSDLEVRVLGPCRGATQVELAFTDGISLGLDLPVRISGDIQGTPGCVLVGPQGVVELAQGVIRAMRHVHMGPADLEYYGVKDGDFMNLRIESPGCTTVLEDLKVRYGKEIKLEVHLDTDEGNAVNLEQATKVELLKAEPCSCKHP
;
A
#
# COMPACT_ATOMS: atom_id res chain seq x y z
N MET A 1 16.70 -24.98 10.50
CA MET A 1 15.64 -23.97 10.46
C MET A 1 16.29 -22.70 9.93
N CYS A 2 15.95 -22.27 8.72
CA CYS A 2 16.35 -20.93 8.26
C CYS A 2 15.46 -19.94 9.03
N SER A 3 16.05 -19.13 9.91
CA SER A 3 15.37 -17.97 10.43
C SER A 3 15.39 -16.93 9.32
N SER A 4 14.23 -16.49 8.87
CA SER A 4 14.12 -15.42 7.89
C SER A 4 13.96 -14.12 8.67
N ASP A 5 15.02 -13.31 8.66
CA ASP A 5 15.01 -12.00 9.30
C ASP A 5 14.78 -10.94 8.23
N LEU A 6 13.95 -9.96 8.52
CA LEU A 6 13.70 -8.83 7.67
C LEU A 6 13.88 -7.55 8.47
N GLU A 7 14.70 -6.63 7.98
CA GLU A 7 14.85 -5.31 8.57
C GLU A 7 13.67 -4.41 8.16
N VAL A 8 13.03 -3.80 9.16
CA VAL A 8 11.90 -2.90 8.95
C VAL A 8 12.17 -1.51 9.52
N ARG A 9 11.64 -0.47 8.88
CA ARG A 9 11.74 0.90 9.36
C ARG A 9 10.55 1.23 10.25
N VAL A 10 10.81 1.80 11.43
CA VAL A 10 9.77 2.34 12.30
C VAL A 10 9.32 3.71 11.78
N LEU A 11 8.03 3.86 11.52
CA LEU A 11 7.41 5.10 11.07
C LEU A 11 6.60 5.73 12.21
N GLY A 12 6.71 7.04 12.37
CA GLY A 12 5.87 7.85 13.26
C GLY A 12 4.75 8.57 12.50
N PRO A 13 3.81 9.18 13.22
CA PRO A 13 3.66 9.17 14.68
C PRO A 13 3.11 7.83 15.21
N CYS A 14 3.31 7.56 16.51
CA CYS A 14 2.73 6.40 17.16
C CYS A 14 1.20 6.42 17.08
N ARG A 15 0.61 5.24 16.82
CA ARG A 15 -0.84 5.03 16.75
C ARG A 15 -1.32 4.12 17.89
N GLY A 16 -2.63 3.89 17.98
CA GLY A 16 -3.22 3.07 19.04
C GLY A 16 -2.86 1.58 18.98
N ALA A 17 -2.41 1.08 17.84
CA ALA A 17 -1.97 -0.30 17.66
C ALA A 17 -0.74 -0.37 16.77
N THR A 18 0.12 -1.36 17.01
CA THR A 18 1.29 -1.64 16.19
C THR A 18 0.87 -2.37 14.91
N GLN A 19 1.39 -1.95 13.78
CA GLN A 19 1.15 -2.52 12.47
C GLN A 19 2.47 -2.70 11.75
N VAL A 20 2.60 -3.77 10.99
CA VAL A 20 3.74 -4.05 10.11
C VAL A 20 3.21 -4.19 8.68
N GLU A 21 3.74 -3.38 7.78
CA GLU A 21 3.39 -3.42 6.37
C GLU A 21 4.53 -4.06 5.59
N LEU A 22 4.23 -5.15 4.89
CA LEU A 22 5.19 -5.94 4.12
C LEU A 22 4.69 -6.10 2.68
N ALA A 23 5.63 -6.33 1.75
CA ALA A 23 5.30 -6.77 0.40
C ALA A 23 4.99 -8.28 0.39
N PHE A 24 4.41 -8.81 -0.70
CA PHE A 24 4.12 -10.25 -0.80
C PHE A 24 5.36 -11.10 -0.76
N THR A 25 6.43 -10.69 -1.44
CA THR A 25 7.72 -11.41 -1.43
C THR A 25 8.32 -11.49 -0.04
N ASP A 26 8.15 -10.46 0.78
CA ASP A 26 8.55 -10.47 2.19
C ASP A 26 7.73 -11.50 2.98
N GLY A 27 6.41 -11.50 2.80
CA GLY A 27 5.52 -12.47 3.43
C GLY A 27 5.89 -13.92 3.06
N ILE A 28 6.14 -14.18 1.78
CA ILE A 28 6.56 -15.50 1.30
C ILE A 28 7.86 -15.93 1.98
N SER A 29 8.86 -15.04 2.07
CA SER A 29 10.15 -15.34 2.69
C SER A 29 10.05 -15.62 4.19
N LEU A 30 9.08 -15.00 4.86
CA LEU A 30 8.80 -15.18 6.29
C LEU A 30 7.80 -16.32 6.56
N GLY A 31 7.21 -16.93 5.52
CA GLY A 31 6.17 -17.96 5.66
C GLY A 31 4.84 -17.41 6.19
N LEU A 32 4.54 -16.14 5.92
CA LEU A 32 3.31 -15.46 6.31
C LEU A 32 2.36 -15.34 5.11
N ASP A 33 1.08 -15.67 5.35
CA ASP A 33 0.00 -15.36 4.41
C ASP A 33 -0.52 -13.95 4.71
N LEU A 34 -0.12 -12.98 3.88
CA LEU A 34 -0.39 -11.56 4.09
C LEU A 34 -1.71 -11.15 3.45
N PRO A 35 -2.73 -10.80 4.24
CA PRO A 35 -3.94 -10.22 3.69
C PRO A 35 -3.68 -8.78 3.23
N VAL A 36 -4.29 -8.40 2.10
CA VAL A 36 -4.33 -6.99 1.68
C VAL A 36 -5.36 -6.27 2.54
N ARG A 37 -4.91 -5.23 3.23
CA ARG A 37 -5.74 -4.44 4.15
C ARG A 37 -5.48 -2.95 4.00
N ILE A 38 -6.47 -2.15 4.34
CA ILE A 38 -6.26 -0.72 4.57
C ILE A 38 -5.47 -0.57 5.87
N SER A 39 -4.49 0.34 5.88
CA SER A 39 -3.73 0.66 7.09
C SER A 39 -4.66 1.01 8.26
N GLY A 40 -4.53 0.28 9.36
CA GLY A 40 -5.39 0.32 10.55
C GLY A 40 -6.37 -0.85 10.66
N ASP A 41 -6.69 -1.55 9.58
CA ASP A 41 -7.52 -2.77 9.60
C ASP A 41 -6.64 -4.00 9.81
N ILE A 42 -6.32 -4.28 11.07
CA ILE A 42 -5.40 -5.35 11.48
C ILE A 42 -6.10 -6.55 12.11
N GLN A 43 -7.42 -6.53 12.24
CA GLN A 43 -8.13 -7.61 12.91
C GLN A 43 -8.03 -8.94 12.14
N GLY A 44 -7.61 -10.00 12.85
CA GLY A 44 -7.50 -11.34 12.28
C GLY A 44 -6.35 -11.51 11.27
N THR A 45 -5.39 -10.59 11.28
CA THR A 45 -4.19 -10.67 10.43
C THR A 45 -3.08 -11.44 11.14
N PRO A 46 -2.05 -11.94 10.43
CA PRO A 46 -0.92 -12.60 11.06
C PRO A 46 -0.20 -11.74 12.10
N GLY A 47 0.41 -12.40 13.08
CA GLY A 47 1.33 -11.79 14.02
C GLY A 47 2.79 -11.98 13.61
N CYS A 48 3.69 -11.36 14.37
CA CYS A 48 5.13 -11.55 14.21
C CYS A 48 5.87 -11.20 15.50
N VAL A 49 7.16 -11.47 15.51
CA VAL A 49 8.08 -11.03 16.57
C VAL A 49 8.93 -9.90 16.04
N LEU A 50 8.90 -8.75 16.70
CA LEU A 50 9.75 -7.61 16.41
C LEU A 50 10.92 -7.59 17.39
N VAL A 51 12.13 -7.48 16.86
CA VAL A 51 13.37 -7.40 17.63
C VAL A 51 14.00 -6.02 17.39
N GLY A 52 14.22 -5.30 18.47
CA GLY A 52 14.85 -3.98 18.43
C GLY A 52 15.96 -3.84 19.46
N PRO A 53 16.68 -2.72 19.46
CA PRO A 53 17.82 -2.52 20.38
C PRO A 53 17.41 -2.46 21.85
N GLN A 54 16.14 -2.23 22.17
CA GLN A 54 15.62 -2.16 23.53
C GLN A 54 14.87 -3.43 23.97
N GLY A 55 14.77 -4.43 23.11
CA GLY A 55 14.10 -5.70 23.46
C GLY A 55 13.27 -6.28 22.32
N VAL A 56 12.39 -7.17 22.71
CA VAL A 56 11.54 -7.97 21.81
C VAL A 56 10.07 -7.69 22.09
N VAL A 57 9.29 -7.54 21.05
CA VAL A 57 7.83 -7.40 21.13
C VAL A 57 7.19 -8.48 20.28
N GLU A 58 6.32 -9.27 20.88
CA GLU A 58 5.49 -10.25 20.19
C GLU A 58 4.13 -9.62 19.85
N LEU A 59 3.78 -9.64 18.58
CA LEU A 59 2.47 -9.19 18.08
C LEU A 59 1.63 -10.41 17.74
N ALA A 60 0.45 -10.52 18.37
CA ALA A 60 -0.51 -11.57 18.04
C ALA A 60 -1.17 -11.36 16.67
N GLN A 61 -1.21 -10.12 16.20
CA GLN A 61 -1.75 -9.71 14.90
C GLN A 61 -1.14 -8.37 14.51
N GLY A 62 -1.34 -7.93 13.27
CA GLY A 62 -0.91 -6.61 12.83
C GLY A 62 -0.02 -6.60 11.59
N VAL A 63 0.27 -7.78 11.01
CA VAL A 63 1.06 -7.87 9.79
C VAL A 63 0.12 -7.89 8.59
N ILE A 64 0.29 -6.95 7.68
CA ILE A 64 -0.55 -6.78 6.49
C ILE A 64 0.29 -6.49 5.25
N ARG A 65 -0.27 -6.72 4.08
CA ARG A 65 0.10 -5.97 2.89
C ARG A 65 -0.82 -4.76 2.78
N ALA A 66 -0.25 -3.56 2.83
CA ALA A 66 -1.05 -2.34 2.69
C ALA A 66 -1.67 -2.25 1.30
N MET A 67 -2.99 -2.03 1.23
CA MET A 67 -3.66 -1.76 -0.04
C MET A 67 -3.07 -0.49 -0.67
N ARG A 68 -2.77 -0.55 -1.98
CA ARG A 68 -2.34 0.63 -2.72
C ARG A 68 -3.35 1.75 -2.59
N HIS A 69 -2.87 2.95 -2.39
CA HIS A 69 -3.76 4.09 -2.18
C HIS A 69 -3.13 5.40 -2.61
N VAL A 70 -3.95 6.42 -2.73
CA VAL A 70 -3.52 7.78 -3.02
C VAL A 70 -4.02 8.71 -1.92
N HIS A 71 -3.11 9.48 -1.35
CA HIS A 71 -3.42 10.55 -0.42
C HIS A 71 -3.84 11.79 -1.20
N MET A 72 -4.94 12.42 -0.78
CA MET A 72 -5.48 13.62 -1.41
C MET A 72 -5.93 14.66 -0.39
N GLY A 73 -5.53 15.90 -0.63
CA GLY A 73 -6.07 17.07 0.05
C GLY A 73 -7.39 17.54 -0.57
N PRO A 74 -8.03 18.57 0.01
CA PRO A 74 -9.31 19.09 -0.49
C PRO A 74 -9.26 19.53 -1.96
N ALA A 75 -8.19 20.21 -2.36
CA ALA A 75 -8.01 20.69 -3.73
C ALA A 75 -7.84 19.55 -4.75
N ASP A 76 -7.17 18.47 -4.35
CA ASP A 76 -6.99 17.29 -5.18
C ASP A 76 -8.32 16.57 -5.43
N LEU A 77 -9.12 16.39 -4.37
CA LEU A 77 -10.45 15.78 -4.49
C LEU A 77 -11.34 16.57 -5.43
N GLU A 78 -11.32 17.91 -5.33
CA GLU A 78 -12.07 18.79 -6.23
C GLU A 78 -11.58 18.69 -7.67
N TYR A 79 -10.25 18.73 -7.86
CA TYR A 79 -9.63 18.66 -9.20
C TYR A 79 -9.97 17.35 -9.93
N TYR A 80 -9.86 16.21 -9.23
CA TYR A 80 -10.17 14.91 -9.80
C TYR A 80 -11.67 14.57 -9.78
N GLY A 81 -12.49 15.32 -9.05
CA GLY A 81 -13.92 15.05 -8.88
C GLY A 81 -14.19 13.69 -8.24
N VAL A 82 -13.43 13.37 -7.20
CA VAL A 82 -13.53 12.14 -6.41
C VAL A 82 -13.71 12.48 -4.93
N LYS A 83 -14.04 11.49 -4.13
CA LYS A 83 -14.22 11.60 -2.68
C LYS A 83 -13.42 10.55 -1.93
N ASP A 84 -13.30 10.72 -0.63
CA ASP A 84 -12.68 9.72 0.25
C ASP A 84 -13.34 8.35 0.08
N GLY A 85 -12.51 7.32 -0.09
CA GLY A 85 -12.95 5.95 -0.30
C GLY A 85 -13.23 5.56 -1.75
N ASP A 86 -13.29 6.50 -2.69
CA ASP A 86 -13.37 6.19 -4.12
C ASP A 86 -12.10 5.46 -4.60
N PHE A 87 -12.14 4.94 -5.83
CA PHE A 87 -11.00 4.30 -6.45
C PHE A 87 -10.52 5.09 -7.66
N MET A 88 -9.22 5.05 -7.89
CA MET A 88 -8.55 5.60 -9.05
C MET A 88 -7.60 4.57 -9.66
N ASN A 89 -7.11 4.87 -10.85
CA ASN A 89 -6.10 4.06 -11.52
C ASN A 89 -4.80 4.86 -11.65
N LEU A 90 -3.67 4.17 -11.64
CA LEU A 90 -2.35 4.77 -11.82
C LEU A 90 -1.71 4.21 -13.09
N ARG A 91 -1.52 5.08 -14.09
CA ARG A 91 -0.77 4.72 -15.30
C ARG A 91 0.69 5.12 -15.11
N ILE A 92 1.56 4.17 -15.30
CA ILE A 92 3.02 4.33 -15.19
C ILE A 92 3.63 3.99 -16.54
N GLU A 93 4.28 4.95 -17.15
CA GLU A 93 5.06 4.76 -18.40
C GLU A 93 6.52 4.54 -18.03
N SER A 94 7.00 3.34 -18.22
CA SER A 94 8.40 2.96 -18.02
C SER A 94 8.91 2.05 -19.13
N PRO A 95 10.21 2.07 -19.44
CA PRO A 95 10.79 1.29 -20.52
C PRO A 95 10.50 -0.20 -20.33
N GLY A 96 9.75 -0.79 -21.26
CA GLY A 96 9.40 -2.21 -21.28
C GLY A 96 8.34 -2.64 -20.26
N CYS A 97 7.87 -1.73 -19.39
CA CYS A 97 6.97 -2.06 -18.27
C CYS A 97 5.80 -1.09 -18.13
N THR A 98 5.37 -0.42 -19.23
CA THR A 98 4.21 0.49 -19.15
C THR A 98 2.98 -0.27 -18.69
N THR A 99 2.36 0.19 -17.60
CA THR A 99 1.32 -0.53 -16.88
C THR A 99 0.26 0.43 -16.33
N VAL A 100 -0.94 -0.07 -16.15
CA VAL A 100 -1.97 0.58 -15.34
C VAL A 100 -2.22 -0.28 -14.11
N LEU A 101 -2.03 0.31 -12.93
CA LEU A 101 -2.41 -0.27 -11.66
C LEU A 101 -3.80 0.26 -11.31
N GLU A 102 -4.76 -0.63 -11.20
CA GLU A 102 -6.14 -0.28 -10.85
C GLU A 102 -6.36 -0.35 -9.33
N ASP A 103 -7.53 0.10 -8.89
CA ASP A 103 -7.99 0.01 -7.49
C ASP A 103 -7.11 0.74 -6.47
N LEU A 104 -6.55 1.90 -6.83
CA LEU A 104 -5.94 2.80 -5.85
C LEU A 104 -7.02 3.47 -5.01
N LYS A 105 -7.07 3.17 -3.73
CA LYS A 105 -8.06 3.77 -2.85
C LYS A 105 -7.72 5.22 -2.52
N VAL A 106 -8.67 6.13 -2.72
CA VAL A 106 -8.54 7.53 -2.31
C VAL A 106 -8.62 7.63 -0.79
N ARG A 107 -7.64 8.28 -0.17
CA ARG A 107 -7.58 8.59 1.26
C ARG A 107 -7.47 10.10 1.47
N TYR A 108 -8.51 10.66 2.01
CA TYR A 108 -8.56 12.08 2.31
C TYR A 108 -7.80 12.45 3.59
N GLY A 109 -7.15 13.60 3.54
CA GLY A 109 -6.61 14.26 4.73
C GLY A 109 -6.48 15.76 4.51
N LYS A 110 -6.85 16.55 5.52
CA LYS A 110 -6.92 18.01 5.41
C LYS A 110 -5.57 18.66 5.06
N GLU A 111 -4.47 18.09 5.56
CA GLU A 111 -3.10 18.63 5.40
C GLU A 111 -2.18 17.67 4.65
N ILE A 112 -2.76 16.70 3.95
CA ILE A 112 -2.00 15.71 3.18
C ILE A 112 -1.73 16.29 1.78
N LYS A 113 -0.54 15.99 1.26
CA LYS A 113 -0.17 16.26 -0.13
C LYS A 113 -0.59 15.10 -1.01
N LEU A 114 -0.81 15.40 -2.30
CA LEU A 114 -1.04 14.38 -3.30
C LEU A 114 0.16 13.44 -3.36
N GLU A 115 -0.05 12.18 -2.99
CA GLU A 115 0.99 11.16 -2.93
C GLU A 115 0.40 9.77 -3.13
N VAL A 116 1.00 8.98 -4.03
CA VAL A 116 0.62 7.60 -4.26
C VAL A 116 1.51 6.67 -3.45
N HIS A 117 0.90 5.71 -2.79
CA HIS A 117 1.55 4.68 -2.00
C HIS A 117 1.40 3.32 -2.67
N LEU A 118 2.53 2.72 -3.02
CA LEU A 118 2.68 1.38 -3.56
C LEU A 118 3.62 0.57 -2.66
N ASP A 119 3.51 -0.73 -2.66
CA ASP A 119 4.53 -1.56 -2.04
C ASP A 119 5.75 -1.76 -2.97
N THR A 120 6.80 -2.36 -2.44
CA THR A 120 8.06 -2.58 -3.17
C THR A 120 7.88 -3.51 -4.37
N ASP A 121 7.05 -4.55 -4.26
CA ASP A 121 6.80 -5.49 -5.36
C ASP A 121 6.07 -4.79 -6.51
N GLU A 122 5.08 -3.95 -6.19
CA GLU A 122 4.36 -3.15 -7.19
C GLU A 122 5.29 -2.17 -7.91
N GLY A 123 6.12 -1.46 -7.16
CA GLY A 123 7.10 -0.53 -7.74
C GLY A 123 8.14 -1.23 -8.63
N ASN A 124 8.63 -2.37 -8.20
CA ASN A 124 9.59 -3.17 -8.97
C ASN A 124 8.96 -3.76 -10.24
N ALA A 125 7.73 -4.27 -10.15
CA ALA A 125 7.05 -4.88 -11.29
C ALA A 125 6.83 -3.91 -12.45
N VAL A 126 6.68 -2.61 -12.15
CA VAL A 126 6.46 -1.55 -13.16
C VAL A 126 7.74 -0.76 -13.48
N ASN A 127 8.90 -1.17 -12.97
CA ASN A 127 10.18 -0.45 -13.12
C ASN A 127 10.04 1.05 -12.79
N LEU A 128 9.46 1.34 -11.62
CA LEU A 128 9.05 2.69 -11.23
C LEU A 128 10.22 3.69 -11.21
N GLU A 129 11.41 3.25 -10.84
CA GLU A 129 12.62 4.11 -10.82
C GLU A 129 12.98 4.67 -12.20
N GLN A 130 12.60 3.99 -13.28
CA GLN A 130 12.83 4.40 -14.66
C GLN A 130 11.60 5.01 -15.31
N ALA A 131 10.54 5.25 -14.54
CA ALA A 131 9.31 5.83 -15.06
C ALA A 131 9.55 7.21 -15.66
N THR A 132 9.09 7.40 -16.89
CA THR A 132 9.17 8.68 -17.60
C THR A 132 7.90 9.52 -17.37
N LYS A 133 6.80 8.88 -17.00
CA LYS A 133 5.53 9.54 -16.72
C LYS A 133 4.69 8.72 -15.76
N VAL A 134 4.03 9.40 -14.84
CA VAL A 134 3.07 8.80 -13.89
C VAL A 134 1.80 9.67 -13.90
N GLU A 135 0.66 9.06 -14.11
CA GLU A 135 -0.64 9.74 -14.22
C GLU A 135 -1.69 9.05 -13.37
N LEU A 136 -2.39 9.83 -12.55
CA LEU A 136 -3.63 9.38 -11.91
C LEU A 136 -4.79 9.50 -12.88
N LEU A 137 -5.54 8.42 -13.06
CA LEU A 137 -6.69 8.33 -13.90
C LEU A 137 -7.94 8.06 -13.04
N LYS A 138 -9.04 8.73 -13.37
CA LYS A 138 -10.32 8.40 -12.75
C LYS A 138 -10.73 6.99 -13.17
N ALA A 139 -11.11 6.16 -12.21
CA ALA A 139 -11.68 4.86 -12.54
C ALA A 139 -13.02 5.05 -13.24
N GLU A 140 -13.13 4.59 -14.49
CA GLU A 140 -14.40 4.59 -15.20
C GLU A 140 -15.27 3.44 -14.67
N PRO A 141 -16.57 3.67 -14.43
CA PRO A 141 -17.47 2.59 -14.07
C PRO A 141 -17.47 1.55 -15.20
N CYS A 142 -17.28 0.28 -14.85
CA CYS A 142 -17.30 -0.80 -15.83
C CYS A 142 -18.64 -0.79 -16.58
N SER A 143 -18.57 -0.50 -17.89
CA SER A 143 -19.74 -0.54 -18.76
C SER A 143 -20.11 -1.95 -19.23
N CYS A 144 -19.40 -2.97 -18.75
CA CYS A 144 -19.67 -4.35 -19.08
C CYS A 144 -21.00 -4.78 -18.43
N LYS A 145 -22.06 -4.79 -19.22
CA LYS A 145 -23.27 -5.56 -18.87
C LYS A 145 -22.87 -7.03 -18.98
N HIS A 146 -22.64 -7.67 -17.86
CA HIS A 146 -22.60 -9.12 -17.83
C HIS A 146 -23.99 -9.63 -18.21
N PRO A 147 -24.10 -10.58 -19.16
CA PRO A 147 -25.36 -11.18 -19.55
C PRO A 147 -25.97 -11.98 -18.39
#